data_5f4ccec7056368d9daf956d0fe9ec28e
#
_entry.id   5f4ccec7056368d9daf956d0fe9ec28e
#
_cell.length_a   1.000
_cell.length_b   1.000
_cell.length_c   1.000
_cell.angle_alpha   90.00
_cell.angle_beta   90.00
_cell.angle_gamma   90.00
#
_symmetry.space_group_name_H-M   'P 1'
#
loop_
_entity.id
_entity.type
_entity.pdbx_description
1 polymer ?
#
loop_
_entity_poly.entity_id
_entity_poly.type
_entity_poly.pdbx_seq_one_letter_code
_entity_poly.pdbx_strand_id
1 'polypeptide(L)'
;MKKFYLSILAIALVGISKTNAQLGPNLLGAKGTFSAPFVTPNNGAASCTNSGDHSYAPVDNIGNKLESLNSPEPGTPKSGYNYVATSGGLNPEYTYTIIKNIGDGNGGNCIKPEWRAQDHTGNGGWFMAVNGAPSNNPSYSRIFYRMEDITVCPGTEYQFASWLINILPANHPAAQPGSEPEVSFVIKTDKGGIDTIARSGKLAYHNIPEWVEVTGNYTVPSDVTTVTLEVVNSTTVALGNDLGLDDISFRVLKSSIGLSGDLGTMCAESSAVVDFTVNDATETNSWYKWQVSVDGGVNFTDSTAPAQATFSNGSYTLTLTVTNLQESMNGRIYRLVAGTSAASFGNPNCSEYVQDFAVKVTVCGPTPVDLMNFNGRYNNGQVSLDWQTAQEVNSDKFEIYKSNDGQNFSVIGSVKSAGYSGSVKNYSFNDATPGSSKYVYYKLKQIDLDGKFIFTSVVRVATDGMKASMTAYPNPFSTHFTASFSANKTADAKMTLRNAMGQPVMVRTLKVIQGNNTIDIANLPALTSGVYYATIQNDDIHYHIKLQKQ
;
A
#
# COMPACT_ATOMS: atom_id res chain seq x y z
N MET A 1 28.62 32.47 34.44
CA MET A 1 27.37 32.00 33.86
C MET A 1 27.70 30.98 32.78
N LYS A 2 27.64 29.71 33.14
CA LYS A 2 27.88 28.59 32.20
C LYS A 2 26.54 28.24 31.55
N LYS A 3 26.41 28.40 30.23
CA LYS A 3 25.27 27.95 29.44
C LYS A 3 25.47 26.48 29.10
N PHE A 4 24.64 25.62 29.67
CA PHE A 4 24.50 24.23 29.27
C PHE A 4 23.70 24.16 27.98
N TYR A 5 24.29 23.63 26.91
CA TYR A 5 23.57 23.23 25.71
C TYR A 5 23.05 21.81 25.93
N LEU A 6 21.74 21.69 26.00
CA LEU A 6 21.05 20.41 26.07
C LEU A 6 20.96 19.86 24.62
N SER A 7 21.75 18.86 24.31
CA SER A 7 21.65 18.13 23.06
C SER A 7 20.39 17.26 23.10
N ILE A 8 19.35 17.67 22.39
CA ILE A 8 18.17 16.83 22.17
C ILE A 8 18.56 15.78 21.14
N LEU A 9 18.77 14.57 21.63
CA LEU A 9 18.90 13.37 20.82
C LEU A 9 17.49 13.06 20.27
N ALA A 10 17.24 13.42 19.02
CA ALA A 10 16.04 12.99 18.33
C ALA A 10 16.12 11.49 18.08
N ILE A 11 15.55 10.71 18.98
CA ILE A 11 15.22 9.32 18.72
C ILE A 11 14.12 9.36 17.65
N ALA A 12 14.49 9.01 16.43
CA ALA A 12 13.50 8.69 15.41
C ALA A 12 12.72 7.47 15.90
N LEU A 13 11.58 7.72 16.57
CA LEU A 13 10.55 6.71 16.67
C LEU A 13 10.16 6.39 15.22
N VAL A 14 10.61 5.24 14.73
CA VAL A 14 9.97 4.56 13.62
C VAL A 14 8.58 4.22 14.16
N GLY A 15 7.66 5.12 13.95
CA GLY A 15 6.25 4.86 14.15
C GLY A 15 5.90 3.72 13.21
N ILE A 16 5.70 2.54 13.78
CA ILE A 16 4.92 1.49 13.11
C ILE A 16 3.55 2.15 12.93
N SER A 17 3.35 2.77 11.77
CA SER A 17 2.01 3.15 11.34
C SER A 17 1.23 1.84 11.32
N LYS A 18 0.28 1.68 12.23
CA LYS A 18 -0.77 0.68 12.07
C LYS A 18 -1.41 1.03 10.74
N THR A 19 -1.02 0.31 9.69
CA THR A 19 -1.70 0.39 8.42
C THR A 19 -3.12 -0.03 8.72
N ASN A 20 -4.07 0.89 8.55
CA ASN A 20 -5.47 0.59 8.72
C ASN A 20 -5.82 -0.53 7.74
N ALA A 21 -6.35 -1.63 8.26
CA ALA A 21 -6.82 -2.72 7.44
C ALA A 21 -7.79 -2.16 6.39
N GLN A 22 -7.56 -2.47 5.12
CA GLN A 22 -8.40 -2.00 4.04
C GLN A 22 -9.63 -2.91 3.94
N LEU A 23 -10.83 -2.33 3.98
CA LEU A 23 -12.06 -3.08 3.83
C LEU A 23 -12.32 -3.40 2.36
N GLY A 24 -12.71 -4.64 2.09
CA GLY A 24 -13.21 -5.07 0.79
C GLY A 24 -14.59 -4.49 0.44
N PRO A 25 -15.17 -4.90 -0.71
CA PRO A 25 -16.53 -4.52 -1.06
C PRO A 25 -17.53 -5.05 -0.03
N ASN A 26 -18.65 -4.33 0.16
CA ASN A 26 -19.72 -4.80 1.02
C ASN A 26 -20.44 -5.98 0.34
N LEU A 27 -20.41 -7.17 0.92
CA LEU A 27 -21.07 -8.36 0.38
C LEU A 27 -22.61 -8.23 0.37
N LEU A 28 -23.16 -7.37 1.20
CA LEU A 28 -24.60 -7.09 1.23
C LEU A 28 -25.02 -6.10 0.14
N GLY A 29 -24.08 -5.36 -0.43
CA GLY A 29 -24.34 -4.35 -1.44
C GLY A 29 -25.38 -3.32 -0.97
N ALA A 30 -26.27 -2.91 -1.87
CA ALA A 30 -27.36 -1.98 -1.57
C ALA A 30 -28.39 -2.52 -0.55
N LYS A 31 -28.40 -3.82 -0.31
CA LYS A 31 -29.34 -4.46 0.64
C LYS A 31 -29.03 -4.13 2.09
N GLY A 32 -27.77 -3.78 2.39
CA GLY A 32 -27.35 -3.34 3.71
C GLY A 32 -27.63 -1.86 4.00
N THR A 33 -27.76 -1.01 2.96
CA THR A 33 -27.95 0.43 3.10
C THR A 33 -29.40 0.86 2.97
N PHE A 34 -30.33 -0.08 2.82
CA PHE A 34 -31.73 0.16 2.51
C PHE A 34 -31.97 1.11 1.31
N SER A 35 -30.94 1.40 0.55
CA SER A 35 -30.96 2.17 -0.69
C SER A 35 -31.43 1.30 -1.86
N ALA A 36 -31.59 1.83 -3.05
CA ALA A 36 -32.05 1.07 -4.22
C ALA A 36 -31.43 -0.35 -4.32
N PRO A 37 -32.17 -1.40 -4.74
CA PRO A 37 -33.48 -1.34 -5.40
C PRO A 37 -34.70 -1.42 -4.45
N PHE A 38 -34.48 -1.38 -3.13
CA PHE A 38 -35.57 -1.53 -2.14
C PHE A 38 -36.55 -0.36 -2.15
N VAL A 39 -36.12 0.79 -2.67
CA VAL A 39 -36.89 2.00 -2.56
C VAL A 39 -36.93 2.73 -3.89
N THR A 40 -38.12 2.71 -4.53
CA THR A 40 -38.48 3.74 -5.49
C THR A 40 -39.18 4.84 -4.73
N PRO A 41 -38.71 6.10 -4.72
CA PRO A 41 -39.37 7.18 -4.05
C PRO A 41 -40.81 7.32 -4.59
N ASN A 42 -41.78 7.26 -3.73
CA ASN A 42 -43.14 7.56 -4.12
C ASN A 42 -43.41 9.05 -3.88
N ASN A 43 -43.82 9.76 -4.93
CA ASN A 43 -44.12 11.21 -4.90
C ASN A 43 -45.37 11.57 -4.08
N GLY A 44 -45.94 10.63 -3.33
CA GLY A 44 -47.12 10.79 -2.52
C GLY A 44 -46.89 10.80 -1.00
N ALA A 45 -45.71 11.18 -0.57
CA ALA A 45 -45.35 11.14 0.85
C ALA A 45 -46.14 12.10 1.72
N ALA A 46 -46.64 11.62 2.86
CA ALA A 46 -47.04 12.48 3.96
C ALA A 46 -45.78 13.17 4.51
N SER A 47 -45.65 14.47 4.39
CA SER A 47 -44.56 15.23 4.98
C SER A 47 -44.86 15.53 6.44
N CYS A 48 -43.93 15.33 7.33
CA CYS A 48 -43.87 16.03 8.59
C CYS A 48 -43.67 17.52 8.27
N THR A 49 -44.63 18.36 8.67
CA THR A 49 -44.75 19.74 8.17
C THR A 49 -43.64 20.69 8.61
N ASN A 50 -42.66 20.26 9.41
CA ASN A 50 -41.69 21.18 10.01
C ASN A 50 -40.22 20.92 9.79
N SER A 51 -39.81 19.81 9.24
CA SER A 51 -38.36 19.60 8.97
C SER A 51 -38.08 18.38 8.08
N GLY A 52 -38.01 18.59 6.78
CA GLY A 52 -37.43 17.61 5.87
C GLY A 52 -38.40 16.61 5.24
N ASP A 53 -37.89 15.86 4.30
CA ASP A 53 -38.60 14.88 3.48
C ASP A 53 -38.90 13.60 4.27
N HIS A 54 -40.17 13.37 4.60
CA HIS A 54 -40.67 12.18 5.29
C HIS A 54 -41.34 11.23 4.31
N SER A 55 -40.62 10.80 3.32
CA SER A 55 -41.12 9.87 2.31
C SER A 55 -41.22 8.45 2.86
N TYR A 56 -42.36 7.82 2.67
CA TYR A 56 -42.53 6.39 2.92
C TYR A 56 -42.03 5.58 1.73
N ALA A 57 -41.53 4.38 1.97
CA ALA A 57 -41.39 3.41 0.90
C ALA A 57 -42.79 3.04 0.36
N PRO A 58 -43.02 2.99 -0.97
CA PRO A 58 -44.34 2.70 -1.55
C PRO A 58 -44.83 1.30 -1.14
N VAL A 59 -46.15 1.24 -0.85
CA VAL A 59 -46.81 0.01 -0.34
C VAL A 59 -46.84 -1.12 -1.37
N ASP A 60 -46.78 -0.80 -2.64
CA ASP A 60 -47.16 -1.71 -3.75
C ASP A 60 -45.97 -2.34 -4.45
N ASN A 61 -44.76 -1.98 -4.11
CA ASN A 61 -43.55 -2.53 -4.73
C ASN A 61 -42.94 -3.63 -3.86
N ILE A 62 -42.91 -4.84 -4.40
CA ILE A 62 -42.31 -6.04 -3.82
C ILE A 62 -40.85 -5.80 -3.39
N GLY A 63 -40.18 -4.76 -3.90
CA GLY A 63 -38.82 -4.37 -3.55
C GLY A 63 -38.65 -3.51 -2.28
N ASN A 64 -39.71 -3.07 -1.62
CA ASN A 64 -39.68 -2.08 -0.53
C ASN A 64 -39.85 -2.67 0.86
N LYS A 65 -40.20 -3.92 0.97
CA LYS A 65 -40.28 -4.66 2.23
C LYS A 65 -39.33 -5.83 2.22
N LEU A 66 -38.85 -6.19 3.39
CA LEU A 66 -38.12 -7.41 3.55
C LEU A 66 -39.08 -8.60 3.38
N GLU A 67 -38.60 -9.68 2.79
CA GLU A 67 -39.33 -10.92 2.66
C GLU A 67 -39.62 -11.53 4.04
N SER A 68 -40.59 -12.42 4.14
CA SER A 68 -40.81 -13.17 5.37
C SER A 68 -39.66 -14.17 5.61
N LEU A 69 -39.44 -14.55 6.87
CA LEU A 69 -38.39 -15.52 7.20
C LEU A 69 -38.55 -16.87 6.48
N ASN A 70 -39.77 -17.20 6.05
CA ASN A 70 -40.10 -18.45 5.35
C ASN A 70 -40.15 -18.28 3.82
N SER A 71 -39.81 -17.10 3.29
CA SER A 71 -39.76 -16.90 1.85
C SER A 71 -38.66 -17.76 1.24
N PRO A 72 -38.90 -18.46 0.14
CA PRO A 72 -37.90 -19.26 -0.56
C PRO A 72 -36.95 -18.41 -1.42
N GLU A 73 -37.18 -17.11 -1.57
CA GLU A 73 -36.42 -16.24 -2.45
C GLU A 73 -34.97 -16.11 -1.94
N PRO A 74 -33.97 -16.64 -2.69
CA PRO A 74 -32.59 -16.59 -2.28
C PRO A 74 -32.00 -15.18 -2.43
N GLY A 75 -31.05 -14.86 -1.56
CA GLY A 75 -30.29 -13.61 -1.64
C GLY A 75 -31.11 -12.33 -1.45
N THR A 76 -32.32 -12.42 -0.90
CA THR A 76 -33.16 -11.27 -0.48
C THR A 76 -33.11 -11.11 1.03
N PRO A 77 -33.11 -9.87 1.55
CA PRO A 77 -33.22 -9.64 2.98
C PRO A 77 -34.61 -10.04 3.48
N LYS A 78 -34.65 -10.65 4.67
CA LYS A 78 -35.87 -11.17 5.29
C LYS A 78 -36.04 -10.56 6.68
N SER A 79 -37.31 -10.51 7.13
CA SER A 79 -37.69 -10.09 8.49
C SER A 79 -38.73 -11.01 9.08
N GLY A 80 -38.64 -11.22 10.39
CA GLY A 80 -39.69 -11.85 11.16
C GLY A 80 -40.75 -10.83 11.65
N TYR A 81 -40.50 -9.55 11.48
CA TYR A 81 -41.39 -8.44 11.86
C TYR A 81 -42.32 -8.06 10.71
N ASN A 82 -43.48 -7.51 11.05
CA ASN A 82 -44.47 -7.08 10.07
C ASN A 82 -44.16 -5.72 9.50
N TYR A 83 -44.17 -5.58 8.18
CA TYR A 83 -43.97 -4.31 7.50
C TYR A 83 -45.20 -3.41 7.63
N VAL A 84 -44.98 -2.14 7.97
CA VAL A 84 -46.03 -1.13 8.06
C VAL A 84 -45.64 0.09 7.22
N ALA A 85 -46.55 0.50 6.32
CA ALA A 85 -46.32 1.61 5.38
C ALA A 85 -47.26 2.79 5.57
N THR A 86 -48.10 2.81 6.60
CA THR A 86 -49.16 3.81 6.75
C THR A 86 -48.89 4.83 7.85
N SER A 87 -49.33 6.08 7.62
CA SER A 87 -49.39 7.12 8.64
C SER A 87 -50.27 6.68 9.82
N GLY A 88 -49.75 6.67 10.99
CA GLY A 88 -50.48 6.26 12.21
C GLY A 88 -49.89 5.05 12.88
N GLY A 89 -48.82 4.50 12.30
CA GLY A 89 -48.24 3.68 13.18
C GLY A 89 -47.28 2.57 12.81
N LEU A 90 -46.10 2.66 13.22
CA LEU A 90 -45.38 1.49 13.71
C LEU A 90 -46.11 1.01 14.99
N ASN A 91 -47.33 0.48 14.84
CA ASN A 91 -48.14 -0.18 15.86
C ASN A 91 -48.81 -1.41 15.25
N PRO A 92 -48.92 -2.53 15.95
CA PRO A 92 -48.40 -2.76 17.29
C PRO A 92 -46.89 -2.96 17.33
N GLU A 93 -46.35 -3.32 18.46
CA GLU A 93 -45.00 -3.88 18.56
C GLU A 93 -44.80 -5.06 17.58
N TYR A 94 -43.54 -5.42 17.26
CA TYR A 94 -43.26 -6.41 16.25
C TYR A 94 -43.55 -5.93 14.81
N THR A 95 -43.32 -4.62 14.60
CA THR A 95 -43.45 -4.00 13.29
C THR A 95 -42.18 -3.25 12.88
N TYR A 96 -42.00 -3.05 11.59
CA TYR A 96 -40.94 -2.21 11.05
C TYR A 96 -41.43 -1.40 9.85
N THR A 97 -40.68 -0.36 9.54
CA THR A 97 -40.77 0.36 8.27
C THR A 97 -39.40 0.76 7.74
N ILE A 98 -39.32 1.07 6.45
CA ILE A 98 -38.13 1.68 5.85
C ILE A 98 -38.48 3.11 5.49
N ILE A 99 -37.75 4.06 6.04
CA ILE A 99 -38.09 5.48 6.03
C ILE A 99 -36.82 6.37 6.04
N LYS A 100 -36.99 7.61 5.58
CA LYS A 100 -35.91 8.61 5.63
C LYS A 100 -35.83 9.37 6.94
N ASN A 101 -37.02 9.65 7.52
CA ASN A 101 -37.14 10.33 8.79
C ASN A 101 -38.44 9.86 9.47
N ILE A 102 -38.38 9.45 10.73
CA ILE A 102 -39.50 8.88 11.43
C ILE A 102 -40.32 9.91 12.20
N GLY A 103 -39.67 10.97 12.67
CA GLY A 103 -40.28 12.05 13.44
C GLY A 103 -39.24 13.05 13.93
N ASP A 104 -39.72 14.18 14.45
CA ASP A 104 -38.91 15.28 14.99
C ASP A 104 -39.08 15.49 16.50
N GLY A 105 -39.92 14.68 17.14
CA GLY A 105 -40.22 14.75 18.56
C GLY A 105 -41.21 15.85 18.97
N ASN A 106 -41.80 16.59 18.00
CA ASN A 106 -42.65 17.76 18.28
C ASN A 106 -44.13 17.55 17.91
N GLY A 107 -44.48 16.35 17.46
CA GLY A 107 -45.81 16.09 16.93
C GLY A 107 -45.95 16.57 15.48
N GLY A 108 -46.94 16.09 14.77
CA GLY A 108 -47.19 16.42 13.36
C GLY A 108 -47.66 15.21 12.56
N ASN A 109 -47.62 15.30 11.22
CA ASN A 109 -48.06 14.23 10.32
C ASN A 109 -46.98 13.17 10.02
N CYS A 110 -46.12 12.90 10.98
CA CYS A 110 -45.10 11.83 10.87
C CYS A 110 -45.70 10.47 11.22
N ILE A 111 -45.00 9.38 10.89
CA ILE A 111 -45.38 8.01 11.30
C ILE A 111 -45.45 7.91 12.83
N LYS A 112 -44.45 8.44 13.49
CA LYS A 112 -44.34 8.52 14.95
C LYS A 112 -43.79 9.91 15.31
N PRO A 113 -44.65 10.91 15.43
CA PRO A 113 -44.22 12.29 15.69
C PRO A 113 -43.39 12.46 16.96
N GLU A 114 -43.60 11.60 17.94
CA GLU A 114 -42.90 11.57 19.22
C GLU A 114 -41.47 10.96 19.13
N TRP A 115 -41.19 10.21 18.06
CA TRP A 115 -39.89 9.61 17.86
C TRP A 115 -38.95 10.54 17.07
N ARG A 116 -37.64 10.26 17.14
CA ARG A 116 -36.64 11.09 16.47
C ARG A 116 -35.58 10.22 15.83
N ALA A 117 -35.54 10.14 14.54
CA ALA A 117 -34.43 9.65 13.76
C ALA A 117 -34.57 10.03 12.30
N GLN A 118 -33.44 10.25 11.66
CA GLN A 118 -33.28 10.36 10.22
C GLN A 118 -32.17 9.39 9.80
N ASP A 119 -32.06 9.17 8.48
CA ASP A 119 -30.95 8.42 7.89
C ASP A 119 -29.60 8.77 8.54
N HIS A 120 -28.78 7.75 8.81
CA HIS A 120 -27.48 7.89 9.49
C HIS A 120 -26.56 8.89 8.80
N THR A 121 -26.50 8.87 7.47
CA THR A 121 -25.60 9.76 6.72
C THR A 121 -26.10 11.20 6.64
N GLY A 122 -27.38 11.45 6.96
CA GLY A 122 -28.00 12.76 6.88
C GLY A 122 -28.18 13.30 5.45
N ASN A 123 -27.95 12.48 4.42
CA ASN A 123 -28.02 12.87 3.01
C ASN A 123 -29.37 12.57 2.35
N GLY A 124 -30.36 12.15 3.14
CA GLY A 124 -31.70 11.79 2.67
C GLY A 124 -31.80 10.34 2.18
N GLY A 125 -30.93 9.47 2.66
CA GLY A 125 -31.03 8.02 2.51
C GLY A 125 -32.22 7.42 3.27
N TRP A 126 -32.18 6.10 3.40
CA TRP A 126 -33.24 5.32 4.04
C TRP A 126 -32.65 4.46 5.14
N PHE A 127 -33.40 4.30 6.24
CA PHE A 127 -33.03 3.39 7.32
C PHE A 127 -34.27 2.54 7.73
N MET A 128 -34.02 1.44 8.39
CA MET A 128 -35.05 0.58 8.96
C MET A 128 -35.40 1.07 10.37
N ALA A 129 -36.63 1.50 10.56
CA ALA A 129 -37.18 1.81 11.90
C ALA A 129 -38.00 0.61 12.40
N VAL A 130 -37.76 0.20 13.64
CA VAL A 130 -38.28 -1.01 14.25
C VAL A 130 -39.02 -0.64 15.55
N ASN A 131 -40.29 -1.07 15.67
CA ASN A 131 -40.99 -1.12 16.95
C ASN A 131 -40.74 -2.49 17.56
N GLY A 132 -39.92 -2.52 18.60
CA GLY A 132 -39.36 -3.73 19.17
C GLY A 132 -40.40 -4.60 19.87
N ALA A 133 -40.25 -5.92 19.77
CA ALA A 133 -41.00 -6.89 20.55
C ALA A 133 -40.14 -7.46 21.66
N PRO A 134 -40.70 -7.93 22.77
CA PRO A 134 -39.91 -8.53 23.84
C PRO A 134 -39.27 -9.84 23.37
N SER A 135 -37.95 -9.99 23.55
CA SER A 135 -37.20 -11.12 23.06
C SER A 135 -37.54 -12.44 23.75
N ASN A 136 -38.18 -12.42 24.89
CA ASN A 136 -38.60 -13.58 25.67
C ASN A 136 -40.02 -14.07 25.33
N ASN A 137 -40.74 -13.40 24.42
CA ASN A 137 -42.08 -13.85 24.00
C ASN A 137 -41.95 -14.81 22.79
N PRO A 138 -42.31 -16.10 22.94
CA PRO A 138 -42.13 -17.08 21.88
C PRO A 138 -43.06 -16.88 20.68
N SER A 139 -44.08 -16.03 20.82
CA SER A 139 -45.02 -15.70 19.73
C SER A 139 -44.43 -14.75 18.69
N TYR A 140 -43.31 -14.12 18.99
CA TYR A 140 -42.65 -13.17 18.12
C TYR A 140 -41.25 -13.66 17.70
N SER A 141 -40.89 -13.45 16.46
CA SER A 141 -39.54 -13.63 16.03
C SER A 141 -38.62 -12.57 16.66
N ARG A 142 -37.42 -12.97 17.06
CA ARG A 142 -36.40 -12.03 17.52
C ARG A 142 -35.65 -11.37 16.38
N ILE A 143 -35.78 -11.92 15.17
CA ILE A 143 -34.99 -11.55 13.99
C ILE A 143 -35.76 -10.45 13.24
N PHE A 144 -35.23 -9.23 13.22
CA PHE A 144 -35.82 -8.16 12.42
C PHE A 144 -35.07 -7.93 11.10
N TYR A 145 -33.86 -8.44 10.92
CA TYR A 145 -33.18 -8.50 9.64
C TYR A 145 -32.44 -9.82 9.50
N ARG A 146 -32.54 -10.45 8.33
CA ARG A 146 -31.80 -11.66 7.97
C ARG A 146 -31.37 -11.55 6.51
N MET A 147 -30.11 -11.89 6.23
CA MET A 147 -29.59 -12.09 4.89
C MET A 147 -28.96 -13.47 4.82
N GLU A 148 -29.49 -14.29 3.94
CA GLU A 148 -29.06 -15.68 3.72
C GLU A 148 -28.14 -15.76 2.50
N ASP A 149 -27.47 -16.91 2.34
CA ASP A 149 -26.65 -17.27 1.18
C ASP A 149 -25.53 -16.27 0.86
N ILE A 150 -24.97 -15.63 1.89
CA ILE A 150 -23.81 -14.76 1.71
C ILE A 150 -22.61 -15.66 1.45
N THR A 151 -22.11 -15.63 0.22
CA THR A 151 -20.89 -16.37 -0.15
C THR A 151 -19.68 -15.74 0.54
N VAL A 152 -18.93 -16.56 1.24
CA VAL A 152 -17.73 -16.17 1.99
C VAL A 152 -16.53 -17.03 1.63
N CYS A 153 -15.37 -16.60 2.05
CA CYS A 153 -14.10 -17.24 1.78
C CYS A 153 -13.61 -18.01 3.01
N PRO A 154 -13.42 -19.33 2.91
CA PRO A 154 -12.87 -20.12 4.01
C PRO A 154 -11.55 -19.56 4.54
N GLY A 155 -11.38 -19.49 5.86
CA GLY A 155 -10.17 -19.00 6.52
C GLY A 155 -9.98 -17.49 6.47
N THR A 156 -10.90 -16.75 5.90
CA THR A 156 -10.78 -15.29 5.75
C THR A 156 -11.49 -14.57 6.90
N GLU A 157 -10.88 -13.48 7.37
CA GLU A 157 -11.49 -12.59 8.37
C GLU A 157 -12.37 -11.55 7.70
N TYR A 158 -13.55 -11.35 8.26
CA TYR A 158 -14.53 -10.36 7.82
C TYR A 158 -14.81 -9.38 8.94
N GLN A 159 -15.03 -8.12 8.58
CA GLN A 159 -15.58 -7.12 9.47
C GLN A 159 -17.06 -6.93 9.17
N PHE A 160 -17.86 -7.03 10.21
CA PHE A 160 -19.22 -6.56 10.25
C PHE A 160 -19.25 -5.15 10.80
N ALA A 161 -20.09 -4.29 10.24
CA ALA A 161 -20.43 -2.99 10.82
C ALA A 161 -21.88 -2.64 10.53
N SER A 162 -22.52 -1.93 11.45
CA SER A 162 -23.85 -1.35 11.27
C SER A 162 -24.05 -0.17 12.20
N TRP A 163 -24.90 0.77 11.81
CA TRP A 163 -25.28 1.89 12.63
C TRP A 163 -26.64 1.62 13.27
N LEU A 164 -26.72 1.87 14.56
CA LEU A 164 -27.93 1.70 15.38
C LEU A 164 -28.25 3.00 16.11
N ILE A 165 -29.53 3.25 16.30
CA ILE A 165 -30.02 4.39 17.07
C ILE A 165 -31.20 3.97 17.94
N ASN A 166 -31.28 4.48 19.17
CA ASN A 166 -32.51 4.47 19.94
C ASN A 166 -33.37 5.63 19.44
N ILE A 167 -34.52 5.32 18.84
CA ILE A 167 -35.38 6.32 18.24
C ILE A 167 -36.38 6.98 19.23
N LEU A 168 -36.43 6.47 20.45
CA LEU A 168 -37.28 7.00 21.49
C LEU A 168 -36.57 8.12 22.29
N PRO A 169 -37.13 9.35 22.35
CA PRO A 169 -36.50 10.41 23.13
C PRO A 169 -36.49 10.13 24.63
N ALA A 170 -35.49 10.60 25.34
CA ALA A 170 -35.32 10.38 26.79
C ALA A 170 -36.46 10.93 27.65
N ASN A 171 -37.21 11.92 27.15
CA ASN A 171 -38.39 12.50 27.82
C ASN A 171 -39.70 11.78 27.50
N HIS A 172 -39.66 10.73 26.69
CA HIS A 172 -40.87 9.94 26.38
C HIS A 172 -41.27 9.05 27.58
N PRO A 173 -42.58 8.89 27.89
CA PRO A 173 -43.02 8.08 29.03
C PRO A 173 -42.56 6.60 28.99
N ALA A 174 -42.36 6.04 27.80
CA ALA A 174 -41.87 4.67 27.63
C ALA A 174 -40.32 4.55 27.75
N ALA A 175 -39.60 5.66 27.83
CA ALA A 175 -38.16 5.66 28.04
C ALA A 175 -37.81 5.33 29.49
N GLN A 176 -37.88 4.06 29.86
CA GLN A 176 -37.62 3.59 31.22
C GLN A 176 -36.27 2.88 31.31
N PRO A 177 -35.52 3.08 32.41
CA PRO A 177 -34.30 2.31 32.64
C PRO A 177 -34.56 0.80 32.58
N GLY A 178 -33.78 0.09 31.77
CA GLY A 178 -33.89 -1.35 31.55
C GLY A 178 -34.72 -1.74 30.31
N SER A 179 -35.36 -0.76 29.66
CA SER A 179 -36.09 -0.97 28.40
C SER A 179 -35.29 -0.61 27.17
N GLU A 180 -34.07 -0.09 27.32
CA GLU A 180 -33.22 0.33 26.20
C GLU A 180 -33.08 -0.80 25.18
N PRO A 181 -33.14 -0.51 23.87
CA PRO A 181 -32.93 -1.50 22.84
C PRO A 181 -31.52 -2.12 22.95
N GLU A 182 -31.45 -3.43 22.78
CA GLU A 182 -30.19 -4.16 22.70
C GLU A 182 -30.27 -5.14 21.54
N VAL A 183 -29.24 -5.13 20.70
CA VAL A 183 -29.17 -5.87 19.45
C VAL A 183 -27.96 -6.78 19.44
N SER A 184 -28.15 -8.00 18.98
CA SER A 184 -27.08 -8.96 18.69
C SER A 184 -26.99 -9.23 17.20
N PHE A 185 -25.78 -9.31 16.70
CA PHE A 185 -25.46 -9.69 15.34
C PHE A 185 -24.94 -11.12 15.34
N VAL A 186 -25.60 -11.99 14.60
CA VAL A 186 -25.39 -13.44 14.63
C VAL A 186 -25.05 -13.93 13.24
N ILE A 187 -24.00 -14.71 13.13
CA ILE A 187 -23.66 -15.48 11.92
C ILE A 187 -24.06 -16.93 12.13
N LYS A 188 -24.70 -17.49 11.12
CA LYS A 188 -24.96 -18.93 11.00
C LYS A 188 -24.25 -19.46 9.78
N THR A 189 -23.55 -20.57 9.92
CA THR A 189 -22.79 -21.19 8.82
C THR A 189 -23.59 -22.30 8.14
N ASP A 190 -23.27 -22.61 6.89
CA ASP A 190 -23.76 -23.79 6.15
C ASP A 190 -23.40 -25.14 6.79
N LYS A 191 -22.53 -25.13 7.80
CA LYS A 191 -22.14 -26.32 8.60
C LYS A 191 -22.85 -26.39 9.96
N GLY A 192 -23.79 -25.46 10.22
CA GLY A 192 -24.58 -25.45 11.46
C GLY A 192 -23.93 -24.68 12.62
N GLY A 193 -22.80 -24.03 12.41
CA GLY A 193 -22.19 -23.13 13.40
C GLY A 193 -23.08 -21.90 13.63
N ILE A 194 -23.10 -21.39 14.87
CA ILE A 194 -23.84 -20.17 15.26
C ILE A 194 -22.94 -19.34 16.17
N ASP A 195 -22.60 -18.14 15.72
CA ASP A 195 -21.72 -17.23 16.44
C ASP A 195 -22.35 -15.85 16.60
N THR A 196 -22.27 -15.27 17.79
CA THR A 196 -22.60 -13.86 18.01
C THR A 196 -21.35 -13.03 17.79
N ILE A 197 -21.32 -12.29 16.70
CA ILE A 197 -20.11 -11.56 16.25
C ILE A 197 -20.03 -10.14 16.82
N ALA A 198 -21.17 -9.55 17.19
CA ALA A 198 -21.23 -8.24 17.82
C ALA A 198 -22.47 -8.07 18.68
N ARG A 199 -22.43 -7.15 19.63
CA ARG A 199 -23.54 -6.70 20.45
C ARG A 199 -23.51 -5.18 20.57
N SER A 200 -24.67 -4.53 20.49
CA SER A 200 -24.75 -3.09 20.68
C SER A 200 -24.54 -2.66 22.13
N GLY A 201 -24.76 -3.59 23.06
CA GLY A 201 -25.13 -3.19 24.42
C GLY A 201 -26.47 -2.45 24.42
N LYS A 202 -26.82 -1.84 25.53
CA LYS A 202 -28.03 -1.04 25.67
C LYS A 202 -27.86 0.31 25.00
N LEU A 203 -28.69 0.61 24.00
CA LEU A 203 -28.71 1.90 23.32
C LEU A 203 -29.41 2.93 24.21
N ALA A 204 -28.65 3.87 24.73
CA ALA A 204 -29.15 4.86 25.65
C ALA A 204 -30.25 5.75 25.05
N TYR A 205 -31.15 6.26 25.90
CA TYR A 205 -32.13 7.26 25.48
C TYR A 205 -31.49 8.65 25.44
N HIS A 206 -31.66 9.35 24.33
CA HIS A 206 -31.16 10.70 24.12
C HIS A 206 -32.31 11.65 23.70
N ASN A 207 -32.27 12.91 24.13
CA ASN A 207 -33.21 13.93 23.63
C ASN A 207 -32.89 14.35 22.19
N ILE A 208 -31.63 14.21 21.79
CA ILE A 208 -31.14 14.37 20.42
C ILE A 208 -30.69 12.99 19.98
N PRO A 209 -31.15 12.48 18.82
CA PRO A 209 -30.75 11.16 18.31
C PRO A 209 -29.23 11.04 18.11
N GLU A 210 -28.71 9.94 18.54
CA GLU A 210 -27.29 9.60 18.35
C GLU A 210 -27.17 8.21 17.71
N TRP A 211 -26.58 8.16 16.53
CA TRP A 211 -26.23 6.92 15.88
C TRP A 211 -24.97 6.34 16.51
N VAL A 212 -24.99 5.06 16.80
CA VAL A 212 -23.87 4.30 17.37
C VAL A 212 -23.41 3.25 16.36
N GLU A 213 -22.16 3.29 16.00
CA GLU A 213 -21.59 2.24 15.17
C GLU A 213 -21.31 0.99 16.01
N VAL A 214 -21.74 -0.16 15.52
CA VAL A 214 -21.47 -1.47 16.11
C VAL A 214 -20.66 -2.28 15.12
N THR A 215 -19.49 -2.71 15.51
CA THR A 215 -18.57 -3.49 14.69
C THR A 215 -18.24 -4.81 15.34
N GLY A 216 -17.92 -5.80 14.53
CA GLY A 216 -17.42 -7.10 14.99
C GLY A 216 -16.64 -7.80 13.88
N ASN A 217 -15.68 -8.60 14.27
CA ASN A 217 -14.89 -9.41 13.33
C ASN A 217 -15.32 -10.86 13.41
N TYR A 218 -15.26 -11.55 12.26
CA TYR A 218 -15.57 -12.95 12.14
C TYR A 218 -14.59 -13.64 11.20
N THR A 219 -13.88 -14.64 11.72
CA THR A 219 -13.03 -15.52 10.89
C THR A 219 -13.85 -16.71 10.44
N VAL A 220 -14.03 -16.83 9.15
CA VAL A 220 -14.79 -17.93 8.53
C VAL A 220 -14.01 -19.25 8.71
N PRO A 221 -14.61 -20.30 9.26
CA PRO A 221 -13.99 -21.63 9.33
C PRO A 221 -13.56 -22.13 7.95
N SER A 222 -12.54 -22.99 7.93
CA SER A 222 -11.91 -23.46 6.68
C SER A 222 -12.80 -24.33 5.77
N ASP A 223 -13.91 -24.81 6.29
CA ASP A 223 -14.90 -25.66 5.59
C ASP A 223 -16.23 -24.95 5.29
N VAL A 224 -16.36 -23.68 5.67
CA VAL A 224 -17.58 -22.86 5.47
C VAL A 224 -17.46 -22.05 4.18
N THR A 225 -18.48 -22.10 3.35
CA THR A 225 -18.55 -21.39 2.06
C THR A 225 -19.70 -20.40 1.97
N THR A 226 -20.74 -20.55 2.79
CA THR A 226 -21.84 -19.59 2.89
C THR A 226 -22.23 -19.35 4.34
N VAL A 227 -22.69 -18.11 4.60
CA VAL A 227 -23.20 -17.72 5.91
C VAL A 227 -24.53 -17.00 5.80
N THR A 228 -25.26 -17.02 6.89
CA THR A 228 -26.45 -16.21 7.11
C THR A 228 -26.14 -15.18 8.19
N LEU A 229 -26.37 -13.91 7.91
CA LEU A 229 -26.31 -12.82 8.89
C LEU A 229 -27.71 -12.54 9.44
N GLU A 230 -27.84 -12.52 10.75
CA GLU A 230 -29.08 -12.13 11.44
C GLU A 230 -28.84 -10.95 12.37
N VAL A 231 -29.77 -10.01 12.39
CA VAL A 231 -29.84 -8.93 13.37
C VAL A 231 -31.02 -9.23 14.30
N VAL A 232 -30.69 -9.40 15.57
CA VAL A 232 -31.57 -10.04 16.54
C VAL A 232 -31.84 -9.11 17.72
N ASN A 233 -33.12 -8.87 18.02
CA ASN A 233 -33.51 -8.18 19.26
C ASN A 233 -33.09 -9.02 20.47
N SER A 234 -32.37 -8.40 21.40
CA SER A 234 -31.92 -9.01 22.65
C SER A 234 -32.65 -8.46 23.88
N THR A 235 -33.43 -7.39 23.73
CA THR A 235 -34.17 -6.76 24.83
C THR A 235 -35.36 -7.62 25.26
N THR A 236 -35.55 -7.82 26.54
CA THR A 236 -36.64 -8.63 27.12
C THR A 236 -37.88 -7.84 27.46
N VAL A 237 -37.85 -6.52 27.37
CA VAL A 237 -38.94 -5.59 27.67
C VAL A 237 -39.54 -5.10 26.36
N ALA A 238 -40.86 -5.01 26.30
CA ALA A 238 -41.58 -4.56 25.11
C ALA A 238 -41.56 -3.03 24.94
N LEU A 239 -41.95 -2.30 25.99
CA LEU A 239 -42.06 -0.85 25.93
C LEU A 239 -40.69 -0.18 25.94
N GLY A 240 -40.42 0.65 24.95
CA GLY A 240 -39.25 1.50 24.92
C GLY A 240 -38.02 0.89 24.20
N ASN A 241 -38.14 -0.31 23.64
CA ASN A 241 -37.06 -0.98 22.90
C ASN A 241 -37.07 -0.70 21.39
N ASP A 242 -37.46 0.50 21.02
CA ASP A 242 -37.63 0.95 19.63
C ASP A 242 -36.29 1.46 19.08
N LEU A 243 -35.94 1.05 17.88
CA LEU A 243 -34.64 1.35 17.32
C LEU A 243 -34.65 1.63 15.81
N GLY A 244 -33.59 2.29 15.35
CA GLY A 244 -33.23 2.38 13.93
C GLY A 244 -32.02 1.57 13.62
N LEU A 245 -31.97 1.04 12.41
CA LEU A 245 -30.86 0.24 11.86
C LEU A 245 -30.52 0.76 10.47
N ASP A 246 -29.23 1.03 10.23
CA ASP A 246 -28.74 1.53 8.95
C ASP A 246 -27.34 1.04 8.62
N ASP A 247 -26.96 1.18 7.35
CA ASP A 247 -25.62 0.93 6.82
C ASP A 247 -25.00 -0.41 7.27
N ILE A 248 -25.77 -1.49 7.15
CA ILE A 248 -25.26 -2.82 7.43
C ILE A 248 -24.20 -3.18 6.41
N SER A 249 -23.03 -3.55 6.87
CA SER A 249 -21.96 -4.01 6.02
C SER A 249 -21.30 -5.27 6.55
N PHE A 250 -20.93 -6.14 5.62
CA PHE A 250 -20.14 -7.33 5.86
C PHE A 250 -19.06 -7.38 4.79
N ARG A 251 -17.81 -7.14 5.18
CA ARG A 251 -16.70 -6.90 4.26
C ARG A 251 -15.51 -7.76 4.65
N VAL A 252 -14.76 -8.21 3.67
CA VAL A 252 -13.45 -8.80 3.93
C VAL A 252 -12.60 -7.76 4.68
N LEU A 253 -12.07 -8.17 5.83
CA LEU A 253 -11.06 -7.41 6.54
C LEU A 253 -9.71 -7.74 5.88
N LYS A 254 -9.29 -6.88 4.97
CA LYS A 254 -8.02 -7.07 4.28
C LYS A 254 -6.88 -6.83 5.25
N SER A 255 -6.02 -7.82 5.40
CA SER A 255 -4.73 -7.61 6.03
C SER A 255 -3.95 -6.55 5.23
N SER A 256 -3.21 -5.69 5.92
CA SER A 256 -2.36 -4.74 5.23
C SER A 256 -1.16 -5.47 4.63
N ILE A 257 -1.30 -5.87 3.38
CA ILE A 257 -0.19 -6.42 2.61
C ILE A 257 0.62 -5.25 2.08
N GLY A 258 1.82 -5.08 2.61
CA GLY A 258 2.80 -4.14 2.08
C GLY A 258 3.54 -4.77 0.90
N LEU A 259 3.66 -4.05 -0.21
CA LEU A 259 4.46 -4.48 -1.35
C LEU A 259 5.54 -3.44 -1.61
N SER A 260 6.79 -3.88 -1.69
CA SER A 260 7.92 -3.05 -2.09
C SER A 260 8.57 -3.60 -3.35
N GLY A 261 8.84 -2.74 -4.28
CA GLY A 261 9.39 -3.00 -5.60
C GLY A 261 8.82 -2.02 -6.62
N ASP A 262 9.50 -1.84 -7.72
CA ASP A 262 9.07 -1.00 -8.84
C ASP A 262 9.55 -1.65 -10.15
N LEU A 263 8.70 -1.62 -11.16
CA LEU A 263 9.07 -2.07 -12.51
C LEU A 263 10.06 -1.10 -13.18
N GLY A 264 10.09 0.15 -12.76
CA GLY A 264 10.93 1.18 -13.38
C GLY A 264 10.61 1.40 -14.86
N THR A 265 11.57 2.00 -15.57
CA THR A 265 11.52 2.11 -17.04
C THR A 265 12.35 1.00 -17.65
N MET A 266 11.76 0.17 -18.48
CA MET A 266 12.37 -0.98 -19.13
C MET A 266 12.66 -0.70 -20.60
N CYS A 267 13.66 -1.38 -21.15
CA CYS A 267 14.04 -1.22 -22.55
C CYS A 267 13.26 -2.18 -23.45
N ALA A 268 12.80 -1.70 -24.58
CA ALA A 268 12.26 -2.55 -25.65
C ALA A 268 13.27 -3.60 -26.11
N GLU A 269 12.77 -4.72 -26.62
CA GLU A 269 13.56 -5.87 -27.11
C GLU A 269 14.37 -6.61 -26.02
N SER A 270 14.07 -6.37 -24.75
CA SER A 270 14.69 -7.02 -23.61
C SER A 270 13.71 -7.87 -22.81
N SER A 271 14.20 -8.50 -21.75
CA SER A 271 13.38 -9.14 -20.73
C SER A 271 13.72 -8.54 -19.37
N ALA A 272 12.72 -8.28 -18.56
CA ALA A 272 12.91 -7.80 -17.19
C ALA A 272 12.52 -8.89 -16.20
N VAL A 273 13.34 -9.03 -15.16
CA VAL A 273 13.06 -9.86 -13.98
C VAL A 273 13.10 -8.93 -12.79
N VAL A 274 11.97 -8.76 -12.13
CA VAL A 274 11.83 -7.83 -11.01
C VAL A 274 11.37 -8.60 -9.79
N ASP A 275 12.09 -8.42 -8.69
CA ASP A 275 11.76 -9.01 -7.41
C ASP A 275 10.95 -8.02 -6.58
N PHE A 276 9.84 -8.49 -6.05
CA PHE A 276 8.97 -7.77 -5.14
C PHE A 276 9.00 -8.45 -3.77
N THR A 277 9.13 -7.66 -2.74
CA THR A 277 8.97 -8.15 -1.37
C THR A 277 7.56 -7.87 -0.89
N VAL A 278 6.85 -8.91 -0.53
CA VAL A 278 5.50 -8.84 0.06
C VAL A 278 5.66 -8.97 1.57
N ASN A 279 5.06 -8.03 2.30
CA ASN A 279 5.00 -8.05 3.75
C ASN A 279 3.55 -8.30 4.18
N ASP A 280 3.29 -9.44 4.80
CA ASP A 280 2.03 -9.81 5.43
C ASP A 280 2.35 -10.33 6.84
N ALA A 281 2.20 -9.46 7.82
CA ALA A 281 2.53 -9.77 9.21
C ALA A 281 1.67 -10.91 9.81
N THR A 282 0.54 -11.20 9.20
CA THR A 282 -0.38 -12.28 9.62
C THR A 282 -0.07 -13.60 8.94
N GLU A 283 0.76 -13.58 7.89
CA GLU A 283 1.09 -14.73 7.05
C GLU A 283 -0.14 -15.47 6.49
N THR A 284 -1.27 -14.77 6.38
CA THR A 284 -2.56 -15.35 6.01
C THR A 284 -2.66 -15.57 4.51
N ASN A 285 -2.16 -14.60 3.71
CA ASN A 285 -2.26 -14.64 2.27
C ASN A 285 -1.03 -15.31 1.64
N SER A 286 -0.97 -16.63 1.76
CA SER A 286 0.19 -17.40 1.28
C SER A 286 0.10 -17.82 -0.18
N TRP A 287 -0.98 -17.51 -0.88
CA TRP A 287 -1.14 -17.77 -2.30
C TRP A 287 -1.16 -16.49 -3.08
N TYR A 288 -0.61 -16.51 -4.30
CA TYR A 288 -0.54 -15.32 -5.16
C TYR A 288 -0.62 -15.69 -6.64
N LYS A 289 -1.01 -14.72 -7.45
CA LYS A 289 -0.85 -14.72 -8.90
C LYS A 289 -0.67 -13.30 -9.43
N TRP A 290 -0.05 -13.21 -10.60
CA TRP A 290 -0.01 -11.97 -11.35
C TRP A 290 -1.13 -11.93 -12.37
N GLN A 291 -1.75 -10.77 -12.51
CA GLN A 291 -2.69 -10.44 -13.57
C GLN A 291 -2.13 -9.31 -14.42
N VAL A 292 -2.55 -9.23 -15.68
CA VAL A 292 -2.16 -8.17 -16.60
C VAL A 292 -3.39 -7.57 -17.28
N SER A 293 -3.41 -6.25 -17.36
CA SER A 293 -4.34 -5.46 -18.16
C SER A 293 -3.61 -4.86 -19.35
N VAL A 294 -4.24 -4.93 -20.51
CA VAL A 294 -3.77 -4.33 -21.78
C VAL A 294 -4.61 -3.13 -22.21
N ASP A 295 -5.64 -2.79 -21.43
CA ASP A 295 -6.63 -1.75 -21.71
C ASP A 295 -6.66 -0.64 -20.65
N GLY A 296 -5.52 -0.41 -20.00
CA GLY A 296 -5.36 0.66 -19.01
C GLY A 296 -6.00 0.38 -17.64
N GLY A 297 -6.18 -0.89 -17.27
CA GLY A 297 -6.69 -1.29 -15.97
C GLY A 297 -8.19 -1.57 -15.94
N VAL A 298 -8.86 -1.59 -17.08
CA VAL A 298 -10.30 -1.89 -17.17
C VAL A 298 -10.57 -3.38 -16.99
N ASN A 299 -9.86 -4.22 -17.75
CA ASN A 299 -9.96 -5.68 -17.66
C ASN A 299 -8.61 -6.29 -17.35
N PHE A 300 -8.61 -7.34 -16.51
CA PHE A 300 -7.43 -8.09 -16.12
C PHE A 300 -7.57 -9.55 -16.50
N THR A 301 -6.48 -10.11 -17.02
CA THR A 301 -6.34 -11.56 -17.29
C THR A 301 -5.18 -12.12 -16.49
N ASP A 302 -5.24 -13.40 -16.15
CA ASP A 302 -4.16 -14.05 -15.40
C ASP A 302 -2.88 -14.12 -16.24
N SER A 303 -1.81 -13.58 -15.72
CA SER A 303 -0.46 -13.63 -16.30
C SER A 303 0.32 -14.85 -15.79
N THR A 304 0.01 -15.31 -14.59
CA THR A 304 0.58 -16.53 -13.99
C THR A 304 -0.50 -17.41 -13.41
N ALA A 305 -0.22 -18.71 -13.28
CA ALA A 305 -1.03 -19.60 -12.45
C ALA A 305 -0.89 -19.21 -10.97
N PRO A 306 -1.88 -19.54 -10.11
CA PRO A 306 -1.73 -19.43 -8.67
C PRO A 306 -0.55 -20.24 -8.15
N ALA A 307 0.26 -19.63 -7.29
CA ALA A 307 1.40 -20.27 -6.65
C ALA A 307 1.40 -19.97 -5.15
N GLN A 308 1.97 -20.88 -4.36
CA GLN A 308 2.12 -20.71 -2.93
C GLN A 308 3.48 -20.08 -2.62
N ALA A 309 3.50 -19.07 -1.76
CA ALA A 309 4.70 -18.45 -1.23
C ALA A 309 5.07 -19.09 0.11
N THR A 310 6.37 -19.06 0.43
CA THR A 310 6.89 -19.42 1.75
C THR A 310 7.30 -18.17 2.47
N PHE A 311 6.72 -17.94 3.64
CA PHE A 311 7.06 -16.80 4.49
C PHE A 311 8.39 -16.98 5.21
N SER A 312 9.07 -15.87 5.40
CA SER A 312 10.21 -15.73 6.30
C SER A 312 10.03 -14.43 7.10
N ASN A 313 9.72 -14.54 8.39
CA ASN A 313 9.47 -13.40 9.29
C ASN A 313 8.39 -12.44 8.76
N GLY A 314 7.24 -12.96 8.36
CA GLY A 314 6.12 -12.16 7.89
C GLY A 314 6.30 -11.54 6.49
N SER A 315 7.29 -12.00 5.73
CA SER A 315 7.52 -11.54 4.37
C SER A 315 7.90 -12.67 3.41
N TYR A 316 7.71 -12.46 2.12
CA TYR A 316 8.18 -13.34 1.06
C TYR A 316 8.53 -12.55 -0.20
N THR A 317 9.41 -13.11 -1.03
CA THR A 317 9.83 -12.49 -2.28
C THR A 317 9.11 -13.13 -3.46
N LEU A 318 8.58 -12.30 -4.34
CA LEU A 318 7.95 -12.69 -5.59
C LEU A 318 8.73 -12.14 -6.76
N THR A 319 8.95 -12.98 -7.76
CA THR A 319 9.60 -12.55 -9.00
C THR A 319 8.55 -12.38 -10.10
N LEU A 320 8.50 -11.20 -10.70
CA LEU A 320 7.76 -10.95 -11.94
C LEU A 320 8.73 -10.95 -13.11
N THR A 321 8.54 -11.88 -14.05
CA THR A 321 9.30 -11.92 -15.29
C THR A 321 8.44 -11.41 -16.43
N VAL A 322 8.90 -10.35 -17.10
CA VAL A 322 8.26 -9.81 -18.31
C VAL A 322 9.24 -10.01 -19.46
N THR A 323 8.90 -10.90 -20.36
CA THR A 323 9.76 -11.27 -21.50
C THR A 323 9.39 -10.53 -22.76
N ASN A 324 10.36 -10.36 -23.67
CA ASN A 324 10.15 -9.78 -25.00
C ASN A 324 9.40 -8.43 -24.95
N LEU A 325 9.92 -7.52 -24.15
CA LEU A 325 9.36 -6.18 -23.97
C LEU A 325 9.28 -5.46 -25.33
N GLN A 326 8.08 -4.96 -25.63
CA GLN A 326 7.84 -4.17 -26.84
C GLN A 326 7.33 -2.78 -26.42
N GLU A 327 7.62 -1.77 -27.22
CA GLU A 327 7.10 -0.41 -26.99
C GLU A 327 5.56 -0.38 -26.90
N SER A 328 4.89 -1.27 -27.63
CA SER A 328 3.44 -1.48 -27.56
C SER A 328 2.92 -2.01 -26.20
N MET A 329 3.82 -2.46 -25.33
CA MET A 329 3.49 -2.85 -23.94
C MET A 329 3.45 -1.66 -22.98
N ASN A 330 3.84 -0.49 -23.44
CA ASN A 330 3.78 0.74 -22.66
C ASN A 330 2.35 0.99 -22.20
N GLY A 331 2.17 1.24 -20.89
CA GLY A 331 0.85 1.41 -20.31
C GLY A 331 0.10 0.12 -19.94
N ARG A 332 0.66 -1.07 -20.16
CA ARG A 332 0.14 -2.29 -19.53
C ARG A 332 0.25 -2.18 -18.02
N ILE A 333 -0.72 -2.74 -17.34
CA ILE A 333 -0.76 -2.74 -15.88
C ILE A 333 -0.65 -4.18 -15.40
N TYR A 334 0.38 -4.49 -14.61
CA TYR A 334 0.46 -5.72 -13.86
C TYR A 334 -0.12 -5.51 -12.48
N ARG A 335 -0.87 -6.51 -12.02
CA ARG A 335 -1.53 -6.51 -10.71
C ARG A 335 -1.12 -7.74 -9.94
N LEU A 336 -0.66 -7.56 -8.71
CA LEU A 336 -0.52 -8.65 -7.77
C LEU A 336 -1.86 -8.89 -7.06
N VAL A 337 -2.27 -10.15 -7.06
CA VAL A 337 -3.45 -10.61 -6.32
C VAL A 337 -2.99 -11.71 -5.36
N ALA A 338 -3.32 -11.57 -4.09
CA ALA A 338 -3.02 -12.52 -3.05
C ALA A 338 -4.30 -13.19 -2.51
N GLY A 339 -4.17 -14.35 -1.89
CA GLY A 339 -5.28 -15.07 -1.31
C GLY A 339 -4.83 -16.13 -0.30
N THR A 340 -5.79 -16.61 0.49
CA THR A 340 -5.54 -17.62 1.54
C THR A 340 -5.38 -19.03 0.98
N SER A 341 -5.84 -19.28 -0.24
CA SER A 341 -5.76 -20.59 -0.93
C SER A 341 -5.79 -20.42 -2.45
N ALA A 342 -5.42 -21.45 -3.21
CA ALA A 342 -5.57 -21.45 -4.66
C ALA A 342 -7.04 -21.24 -5.11
N ALA A 343 -7.99 -21.75 -4.36
CA ALA A 343 -9.43 -21.62 -4.63
C ALA A 343 -9.93 -20.17 -4.47
N SER A 344 -9.23 -19.33 -3.68
CA SER A 344 -9.60 -17.92 -3.47
C SER A 344 -9.66 -17.13 -4.78
N PHE A 345 -8.86 -17.50 -5.78
CA PHE A 345 -8.82 -16.79 -7.06
C PHE A 345 -10.00 -17.07 -7.99
N GLY A 346 -10.83 -18.08 -7.68
CA GLY A 346 -12.07 -18.35 -8.39
C GLY A 346 -13.24 -17.43 -7.99
N ASN A 347 -13.09 -16.70 -6.88
CA ASN A 347 -14.07 -15.76 -6.37
C ASN A 347 -13.41 -14.40 -6.12
N PRO A 348 -13.80 -13.33 -6.81
CA PRO A 348 -13.18 -12.01 -6.66
C PRO A 348 -13.35 -11.41 -5.25
N ASN A 349 -14.28 -11.93 -4.46
CA ASN A 349 -14.45 -11.53 -3.06
C ASN A 349 -13.44 -12.21 -2.13
N CYS A 350 -12.77 -13.26 -2.58
CA CYS A 350 -11.85 -14.10 -1.79
C CYS A 350 -10.37 -13.80 -2.05
N SER A 351 -10.06 -12.97 -3.02
CA SER A 351 -8.70 -12.60 -3.33
C SER A 351 -8.46 -11.13 -2.99
N GLU A 352 -7.30 -10.86 -2.44
CA GLU A 352 -6.90 -9.50 -2.14
C GLU A 352 -6.12 -8.92 -3.32
N TYR A 353 -6.58 -7.77 -3.78
CA TYR A 353 -5.80 -6.90 -4.63
C TYR A 353 -4.73 -6.21 -3.79
N VAL A 354 -3.46 -6.37 -4.19
CA VAL A 354 -2.35 -5.77 -3.45
C VAL A 354 -1.96 -4.42 -4.04
N GLN A 355 -1.52 -4.41 -5.33
CA GLN A 355 -1.10 -3.18 -5.99
C GLN A 355 -1.03 -3.35 -7.51
N ASP A 356 -1.21 -2.23 -8.23
CA ASP A 356 -1.02 -2.12 -9.66
C ASP A 356 0.34 -1.50 -10.00
N PHE A 357 0.96 -2.02 -11.06
CA PHE A 357 2.25 -1.56 -11.58
C PHE A 357 2.13 -1.26 -13.06
N ALA A 358 2.28 0.00 -13.45
CA ALA A 358 2.29 0.38 -14.85
C ALA A 358 3.65 0.06 -15.48
N VAL A 359 3.62 -0.67 -16.58
CA VAL A 359 4.81 -0.94 -17.39
C VAL A 359 5.17 0.32 -18.17
N LYS A 360 6.43 0.74 -18.05
CA LYS A 360 7.02 1.80 -18.86
C LYS A 360 8.10 1.18 -19.74
N VAL A 361 7.86 1.15 -21.03
CA VAL A 361 8.82 0.67 -22.03
C VAL A 361 9.29 1.85 -22.87
N THR A 362 10.58 1.94 -23.05
CA THR A 362 11.19 2.94 -23.93
C THR A 362 12.17 2.28 -24.89
N VAL A 363 12.38 2.87 -26.04
CA VAL A 363 13.49 2.47 -26.91
C VAL A 363 14.77 2.97 -26.25
N CYS A 364 15.48 2.07 -25.63
CA CYS A 364 16.81 2.39 -25.12
C CYS A 364 17.79 2.33 -26.29
N GLY A 365 18.27 3.48 -26.73
CA GLY A 365 19.51 3.51 -27.50
C GLY A 365 20.65 2.92 -26.65
N PRO A 366 21.81 2.67 -27.22
CA PRO A 366 22.99 2.25 -26.47
C PRO A 366 23.42 3.38 -25.54
N THR A 367 22.75 3.51 -24.39
CA THR A 367 23.21 4.38 -23.31
C THR A 367 24.13 3.53 -22.44
N PRO A 368 25.36 4.00 -22.23
CA PRO A 368 26.26 3.33 -21.31
C PRO A 368 25.62 3.23 -19.92
N VAL A 369 25.91 2.15 -19.19
CA VAL A 369 25.63 2.06 -17.76
C VAL A 369 26.16 3.31 -17.07
N ASP A 370 25.34 3.95 -16.28
CA ASP A 370 25.74 5.14 -15.53
C ASP A 370 26.57 4.70 -14.33
N LEU A 371 27.89 4.59 -14.55
CA LEU A 371 28.83 4.22 -13.52
C LEU A 371 29.04 5.42 -12.57
N MET A 372 28.58 5.28 -11.34
CA MET A 372 28.68 6.34 -10.32
C MET A 372 30.11 6.50 -9.82
N ASN A 373 30.80 5.40 -9.59
CA ASN A 373 32.18 5.40 -9.14
C ASN A 373 32.86 4.08 -9.51
N PHE A 374 34.21 4.14 -9.59
CA PHE A 374 35.08 2.97 -9.64
C PHE A 374 36.34 3.27 -8.86
N ASN A 375 36.61 2.50 -7.81
CA ASN A 375 37.68 2.74 -6.86
C ASN A 375 38.55 1.48 -6.67
N GLY A 376 39.80 1.69 -6.28
CA GLY A 376 40.71 0.60 -5.93
C GLY A 376 41.52 0.93 -4.68
N ARG A 377 41.66 -0.04 -3.78
CA ARG A 377 42.42 0.06 -2.54
C ARG A 377 43.40 -1.07 -2.42
N TYR A 378 44.67 -0.74 -2.10
CA TYR A 378 45.68 -1.73 -1.76
C TYR A 378 45.68 -1.95 -0.25
N ASN A 379 45.57 -3.20 0.17
CA ASN A 379 45.67 -3.60 1.56
C ASN A 379 46.21 -5.03 1.66
N ASN A 380 47.20 -5.23 2.54
CA ASN A 380 47.78 -6.56 2.84
C ASN A 380 48.15 -7.39 1.60
N GLY A 381 48.78 -6.77 0.61
CA GLY A 381 49.25 -7.48 -0.57
C GLY A 381 48.22 -7.70 -1.67
N GLN A 382 47.00 -7.22 -1.49
CA GLN A 382 45.89 -7.36 -2.44
C GLN A 382 45.30 -6.00 -2.82
N VAL A 383 44.62 -5.94 -3.95
CA VAL A 383 43.85 -4.76 -4.36
C VAL A 383 42.37 -5.11 -4.39
N SER A 384 41.59 -4.43 -3.55
CA SER A 384 40.13 -4.46 -3.63
C SER A 384 39.65 -3.37 -4.58
N LEU A 385 38.86 -3.76 -5.56
CA LEU A 385 38.18 -2.88 -6.51
C LEU A 385 36.69 -2.87 -6.17
N ASP A 386 36.11 -1.67 -6.06
CA ASP A 386 34.70 -1.47 -5.77
C ASP A 386 34.11 -0.48 -6.77
N TRP A 387 32.92 -0.76 -7.29
CA TRP A 387 32.21 0.17 -8.16
C TRP A 387 30.69 0.13 -7.90
N GLN A 388 30.05 1.17 -8.34
CA GLN A 388 28.61 1.34 -8.24
C GLN A 388 28.04 1.77 -9.58
N THR A 389 26.88 1.24 -9.91
CA THR A 389 26.07 1.70 -11.03
C THR A 389 24.81 2.37 -10.51
N ALA A 390 24.38 3.50 -11.10
CA ALA A 390 23.12 4.15 -10.78
C ALA A 390 21.96 3.40 -11.40
N GLN A 391 22.17 2.97 -12.64
CA GLN A 391 21.20 2.23 -13.44
C GLN A 391 21.94 1.27 -14.36
N GLU A 392 21.35 0.11 -14.62
CA GLU A 392 21.85 -0.85 -15.61
C GLU A 392 20.76 -1.17 -16.62
N VAL A 393 21.14 -1.17 -17.89
CA VAL A 393 20.27 -1.48 -19.00
C VAL A 393 21.04 -2.35 -19.97
N ASN A 394 20.50 -3.53 -20.29
CA ASN A 394 21.11 -4.47 -21.26
C ASN A 394 22.53 -4.93 -20.89
N SER A 395 22.93 -4.85 -19.62
CA SER A 395 24.29 -5.17 -19.19
C SER A 395 24.47 -6.67 -18.94
N ASP A 396 25.54 -7.29 -19.47
CA ASP A 396 25.86 -8.70 -19.21
C ASP A 396 26.83 -8.84 -18.04
N LYS A 397 27.99 -8.17 -18.14
CA LYS A 397 29.08 -8.31 -17.17
C LYS A 397 30.07 -7.16 -17.22
N PHE A 398 30.87 -7.06 -16.16
CA PHE A 398 32.09 -6.25 -16.11
C PHE A 398 33.30 -7.15 -16.19
N GLU A 399 34.18 -6.93 -17.18
CA GLU A 399 35.50 -7.53 -17.20
C GLU A 399 36.52 -6.58 -16.56
N ILE A 400 37.33 -7.08 -15.67
CA ILE A 400 38.31 -6.32 -14.94
C ILE A 400 39.66 -6.42 -15.68
N TYR A 401 40.14 -5.28 -16.12
CA TYR A 401 41.43 -5.14 -16.82
C TYR A 401 42.48 -4.57 -15.87
N LYS A 402 43.66 -5.13 -15.89
CA LYS A 402 44.82 -4.75 -15.09
C LYS A 402 46.00 -4.40 -15.98
N SER A 403 46.80 -3.44 -15.55
CA SER A 403 48.05 -3.06 -16.17
C SER A 403 49.10 -2.66 -15.12
N ASN A 404 50.36 -2.98 -15.34
CA ASN A 404 51.47 -2.54 -14.49
C ASN A 404 52.18 -1.27 -15.02
N ASP A 405 51.89 -0.86 -16.26
CA ASP A 405 52.50 0.30 -16.93
C ASP A 405 51.50 1.38 -17.33
N GLY A 406 50.18 1.10 -17.15
CA GLY A 406 49.11 2.00 -17.54
C GLY A 406 48.79 2.02 -19.04
N GLN A 407 49.47 1.20 -19.84
CA GLN A 407 49.33 1.12 -21.30
C GLN A 407 48.82 -0.26 -21.74
N ASN A 408 49.47 -1.31 -21.27
CA ASN A 408 49.18 -2.69 -21.66
C ASN A 408 48.24 -3.33 -20.61
N PHE A 409 47.01 -3.53 -20.98
CA PHE A 409 45.97 -4.07 -20.10
C PHE A 409 45.62 -5.51 -20.47
N SER A 410 45.51 -6.38 -19.46
CA SER A 410 45.04 -7.76 -19.58
C SER A 410 43.84 -8.00 -18.66
N VAL A 411 42.95 -8.89 -19.08
CA VAL A 411 41.77 -9.29 -18.26
C VAL A 411 42.25 -10.17 -17.12
N ILE A 412 41.81 -9.86 -15.90
CA ILE A 412 42.14 -10.64 -14.69
C ILE A 412 40.91 -11.30 -14.07
N GLY A 413 39.72 -10.97 -14.53
CA GLY A 413 38.48 -11.55 -14.05
C GLY A 413 37.25 -10.89 -14.63
N SER A 414 36.09 -11.38 -14.23
CA SER A 414 34.79 -10.79 -14.59
C SER A 414 33.81 -10.90 -13.44
N VAL A 415 32.88 -9.94 -13.38
CA VAL A 415 31.76 -9.91 -12.44
C VAL A 415 30.47 -9.73 -13.24
N LYS A 416 29.49 -10.62 -13.01
CA LYS A 416 28.20 -10.53 -13.70
C LYS A 416 27.44 -9.28 -13.23
N SER A 417 26.83 -8.59 -14.17
CA SER A 417 25.97 -7.44 -13.87
C SER A 417 24.56 -7.89 -13.49
N ALA A 418 23.73 -6.97 -13.01
CA ALA A 418 22.32 -7.22 -12.73
C ALA A 418 21.45 -7.33 -14.01
N GLY A 419 22.03 -7.01 -15.18
CA GLY A 419 21.33 -7.02 -16.46
C GLY A 419 20.48 -5.79 -16.66
N TYR A 420 19.42 -5.66 -15.87
CA TYR A 420 18.52 -4.52 -15.82
C TYR A 420 18.31 -4.12 -14.36
N SER A 421 18.57 -2.87 -14.05
CA SER A 421 18.33 -2.31 -12.72
C SER A 421 18.09 -0.81 -12.79
N GLY A 422 16.98 -0.34 -12.26
CA GLY A 422 16.69 1.08 -12.03
C GLY A 422 17.17 1.59 -10.67
N SER A 423 17.89 0.75 -9.89
CA SER A 423 18.43 1.09 -8.57
C SER A 423 19.94 0.89 -8.51
N VAL A 424 20.57 1.62 -7.61
CA VAL A 424 22.01 1.52 -7.37
C VAL A 424 22.42 0.08 -7.07
N LYS A 425 23.42 -0.44 -7.84
CA LYS A 425 24.04 -1.74 -7.60
C LYS A 425 25.49 -1.54 -7.18
N ASN A 426 25.93 -2.40 -6.26
CA ASN A 426 27.30 -2.40 -5.72
C ASN A 426 28.01 -3.66 -6.18
N TYR A 427 29.22 -3.51 -6.66
CA TYR A 427 30.07 -4.59 -7.13
C TYR A 427 31.44 -4.51 -6.51
N SER A 428 32.11 -5.63 -6.40
CA SER A 428 33.49 -5.71 -5.93
C SER A 428 34.25 -6.81 -6.63
N PHE A 429 35.58 -6.63 -6.73
CA PHE A 429 36.51 -7.63 -7.20
C PHE A 429 37.81 -7.53 -6.41
N ASN A 430 38.42 -8.65 -6.05
CA ASN A 430 39.67 -8.68 -5.31
C ASN A 430 40.81 -9.25 -6.19
N ASP A 431 41.79 -8.41 -6.49
CA ASP A 431 43.06 -8.86 -7.12
C ASP A 431 44.02 -9.31 -6.02
N ALA A 432 44.14 -10.63 -5.85
CA ALA A 432 45.03 -11.26 -4.85
C ALA A 432 46.51 -11.17 -5.23
N THR A 433 46.83 -10.85 -6.50
CA THR A 433 48.19 -10.81 -7.02
C THR A 433 48.46 -9.54 -7.84
N PRO A 434 48.42 -8.35 -7.20
CA PRO A 434 48.54 -7.09 -7.93
C PRO A 434 49.92 -6.90 -8.56
N GLY A 435 50.91 -7.68 -8.17
CA GLY A 435 52.28 -7.55 -8.62
C GLY A 435 53.15 -6.67 -7.71
N SER A 436 54.42 -6.45 -8.10
CA SER A 436 55.38 -5.68 -7.32
C SER A 436 55.66 -4.27 -7.87
N SER A 437 54.89 -3.82 -8.85
CA SER A 437 55.02 -2.48 -9.41
C SER A 437 54.56 -1.43 -8.42
N LYS A 438 55.21 -0.29 -8.36
CA LYS A 438 54.84 0.84 -7.49
C LYS A 438 53.41 1.31 -7.68
N TYR A 439 52.88 1.19 -8.88
CA TYR A 439 51.52 1.47 -9.25
C TYR A 439 50.96 0.34 -10.08
N VAL A 440 49.69 0.04 -9.86
CA VAL A 440 48.91 -0.86 -10.70
C VAL A 440 47.66 -0.09 -11.18
N TYR A 441 47.29 -0.33 -12.41
CA TYR A 441 46.23 0.39 -13.08
C TYR A 441 45.10 -0.58 -13.40
N TYR A 442 43.88 -0.15 -13.17
CA TYR A 442 42.68 -0.94 -13.44
C TYR A 442 41.67 -0.14 -14.26
N LYS A 443 40.95 -0.84 -15.11
CA LYS A 443 39.77 -0.33 -15.77
C LYS A 443 38.74 -1.44 -15.89
N LEU A 444 37.46 -1.09 -15.95
CA LEU A 444 36.41 -2.02 -16.26
C LEU A 444 36.06 -1.93 -17.74
N LYS A 445 35.78 -3.08 -18.35
CA LYS A 445 35.08 -3.20 -19.61
C LYS A 445 33.66 -3.68 -19.28
N GLN A 446 32.71 -2.80 -19.39
CA GLN A 446 31.31 -3.17 -19.33
C GLN A 446 30.94 -3.77 -20.68
N ILE A 447 30.24 -4.90 -20.64
CA ILE A 447 29.77 -5.61 -21.82
C ILE A 447 28.29 -5.77 -21.72
N ASP A 448 27.58 -5.41 -22.77
CA ASP A 448 26.14 -5.52 -22.87
C ASP A 448 25.74 -6.90 -23.43
N LEU A 449 24.48 -7.30 -23.23
CA LEU A 449 23.96 -8.59 -23.71
C LEU A 449 24.03 -8.73 -25.24
N ASP A 450 24.07 -7.61 -25.96
CA ASP A 450 24.27 -7.58 -27.42
C ASP A 450 25.76 -7.60 -27.85
N GLY A 451 26.67 -7.72 -26.90
CA GLY A 451 28.14 -7.78 -27.13
C GLY A 451 28.80 -6.43 -27.31
N LYS A 452 28.09 -5.33 -27.34
CA LYS A 452 28.70 -3.99 -27.31
C LYS A 452 29.37 -3.74 -25.97
N PHE A 453 30.34 -2.84 -25.94
CA PHE A 453 31.06 -2.58 -24.71
C PHE A 453 31.57 -1.14 -24.61
N ILE A 454 31.83 -0.73 -23.39
CA ILE A 454 32.50 0.53 -23.06
C ILE A 454 33.57 0.30 -21.99
N PHE A 455 34.66 1.08 -22.04
CA PHE A 455 35.66 1.11 -20.99
C PHE A 455 35.42 2.28 -20.04
N THR A 456 35.66 2.04 -18.74
CA THR A 456 35.73 3.10 -17.74
C THR A 456 37.01 3.90 -17.83
N SER A 457 37.10 4.99 -17.10
CA SER A 457 38.37 5.63 -16.77
C SER A 457 39.31 4.68 -16.03
N VAL A 458 40.62 4.93 -16.13
CA VAL A 458 41.62 4.11 -15.46
C VAL A 458 41.80 4.53 -14.02
N VAL A 459 41.68 3.59 -13.09
CA VAL A 459 42.00 3.75 -11.68
C VAL A 459 43.47 3.33 -11.44
N ARG A 460 44.26 4.22 -10.83
CA ARG A 460 45.63 3.92 -10.42
C ARG A 460 45.67 3.65 -8.92
N VAL A 461 46.22 2.52 -8.54
CA VAL A 461 46.42 2.07 -7.16
C VAL A 461 47.90 2.02 -6.82
N ALA A 462 48.31 2.69 -5.75
CA ALA A 462 49.66 2.59 -5.22
C ALA A 462 49.79 1.31 -4.38
N THR A 463 50.80 0.51 -4.60
CA THR A 463 51.06 -0.79 -3.92
C THR A 463 52.10 -0.71 -2.81
N ASP A 464 52.82 0.41 -2.69
CA ASP A 464 53.74 0.70 -1.60
C ASP A 464 53.31 1.98 -0.90
N GLY A 465 53.31 2.00 0.41
CA GLY A 465 52.77 3.05 1.28
C GLY A 465 53.41 4.43 1.06
N MET A 466 53.06 5.09 -0.05
CA MET A 466 53.52 6.43 -0.37
C MET A 466 52.76 7.54 0.37
N LYS A 467 53.51 8.63 0.65
CA LYS A 467 52.93 9.86 1.20
C LYS A 467 51.68 10.31 0.40
N ALA A 468 50.65 10.64 1.11
CA ALA A 468 49.38 11.15 0.58
C ALA A 468 49.59 12.27 -0.45
N SER A 469 49.34 12.03 -1.71
CA SER A 469 49.37 13.02 -2.79
C SER A 469 48.12 12.92 -3.65
N MET A 470 47.64 14.07 -4.11
CA MET A 470 46.55 14.14 -5.08
C MET A 470 47.11 14.27 -6.49
N THR A 471 46.55 13.51 -7.42
CA THR A 471 46.84 13.64 -8.85
C THR A 471 45.54 13.95 -9.60
N ALA A 472 45.68 14.60 -10.76
CA ALA A 472 44.54 14.87 -11.63
C ALA A 472 44.91 14.61 -13.09
N TYR A 473 44.00 13.98 -13.83
CA TYR A 473 44.18 13.61 -15.24
C TYR A 473 42.84 13.66 -15.99
N PRO A 474 42.81 14.15 -17.22
CA PRO A 474 43.89 14.82 -17.93
C PRO A 474 44.29 16.17 -17.32
N ASN A 475 45.55 16.50 -17.39
CA ASN A 475 46.05 17.83 -17.05
C ASN A 475 47.20 18.16 -18.04
N PRO A 476 46.95 19.02 -19.03
CA PRO A 476 45.82 19.94 -19.20
C PRO A 476 44.45 19.23 -19.45
N PHE A 477 43.38 19.86 -18.95
CA PHE A 477 42.01 19.39 -19.12
C PHE A 477 41.17 20.29 -20.05
N SER A 478 40.11 19.73 -20.66
CA SER A 478 39.15 20.47 -21.48
C SER A 478 37.76 20.59 -20.83
N THR A 479 37.04 19.51 -20.66
CA THR A 479 35.65 19.49 -20.15
C THR A 479 35.52 18.90 -18.75
N HIS A 480 36.47 18.04 -18.35
CA HIS A 480 36.52 17.37 -17.07
C HIS A 480 37.94 16.97 -16.70
N PHE A 481 38.15 16.55 -15.47
CA PHE A 481 39.35 15.89 -15.00
C PHE A 481 39.00 14.91 -13.87
N THR A 482 39.78 13.85 -13.76
CA THR A 482 39.65 12.87 -12.68
C THR A 482 40.68 13.17 -11.59
N ALA A 483 40.23 13.32 -10.35
CA ALA A 483 41.10 13.48 -9.18
C ALA A 483 41.31 12.14 -8.49
N SER A 484 42.59 11.78 -8.26
CA SER A 484 42.98 10.55 -7.53
C SER A 484 43.75 10.92 -6.28
N PHE A 485 43.33 10.44 -5.12
CA PHE A 485 43.92 10.70 -3.81
C PHE A 485 43.54 9.59 -2.81
N SER A 486 44.24 9.52 -1.67
CA SER A 486 43.92 8.56 -0.61
C SER A 486 43.28 9.25 0.59
N ALA A 487 42.43 8.53 1.34
CA ALA A 487 41.84 9.01 2.59
C ALA A 487 41.92 7.93 3.67
N ASN A 488 42.06 8.36 4.93
CA ASN A 488 42.16 7.44 6.06
C ASN A 488 40.81 6.93 6.55
N LYS A 489 39.73 7.63 6.22
CA LYS A 489 38.34 7.27 6.62
C LYS A 489 37.32 7.66 5.55
N THR A 490 36.18 7.01 5.58
CA THR A 490 35.01 7.36 4.77
C THR A 490 34.32 8.58 5.37
N ALA A 491 34.21 9.68 4.60
CA ALA A 491 33.57 10.93 5.02
C ALA A 491 33.26 11.81 3.80
N ASP A 492 32.44 12.84 4.01
CA ASP A 492 32.26 13.88 3.01
C ASP A 492 33.50 14.79 2.98
N ALA A 493 33.90 15.21 1.78
CA ALA A 493 34.97 16.20 1.59
C ALA A 493 34.48 17.34 0.70
N LYS A 494 34.90 18.54 1.03
CA LYS A 494 34.63 19.74 0.23
C LYS A 494 35.69 19.88 -0.87
N MET A 495 35.25 19.83 -2.12
CA MET A 495 36.09 20.17 -3.27
C MET A 495 35.83 21.61 -3.67
N THR A 496 36.90 22.39 -3.86
CA THR A 496 36.85 23.77 -4.34
C THR A 496 37.78 23.95 -5.51
N LEU A 497 37.27 24.41 -6.65
CA LEU A 497 38.07 24.86 -7.79
C LEU A 497 38.19 26.39 -7.75
N ARG A 498 39.43 26.90 -7.86
CA ARG A 498 39.73 28.34 -7.85
C ARG A 498 40.46 28.74 -9.13
N ASN A 499 40.19 29.94 -9.60
CA ASN A 499 40.97 30.55 -10.69
C ASN A 499 42.36 31.02 -10.21
N ALA A 500 43.17 31.53 -11.12
CA ALA A 500 44.52 32.02 -10.82
C ALA A 500 44.55 33.18 -9.80
N MET A 501 43.44 33.91 -9.65
CA MET A 501 43.28 35.00 -8.66
C MET A 501 42.81 34.47 -7.29
N GLY A 502 42.66 33.15 -7.13
CA GLY A 502 42.22 32.54 -5.89
C GLY A 502 40.71 32.56 -5.65
N GLN A 503 39.91 33.08 -6.58
CA GLN A 503 38.45 33.13 -6.45
C GLN A 503 37.86 31.76 -6.71
N PRO A 504 36.92 31.28 -5.90
CA PRO A 504 36.26 30.00 -6.12
C PRO A 504 35.30 30.08 -7.33
N VAL A 505 35.52 29.23 -8.30
CA VAL A 505 34.68 29.11 -9.51
C VAL A 505 33.72 27.89 -9.43
N MET A 506 34.02 26.92 -8.56
CA MET A 506 33.16 25.78 -8.28
C MET A 506 33.41 25.27 -6.87
N VAL A 507 32.33 24.86 -6.19
CA VAL A 507 32.37 24.16 -4.90
C VAL A 507 31.44 22.96 -4.97
N ARG A 508 31.92 21.78 -4.56
CA ARG A 508 31.14 20.53 -4.48
C ARG A 508 31.45 19.78 -3.19
N THR A 509 30.50 19.03 -2.72
CA THR A 509 30.71 17.98 -1.72
C THR A 509 30.95 16.67 -2.44
N LEU A 510 32.03 15.97 -2.10
CA LEU A 510 32.42 14.68 -2.63
C LEU A 510 32.23 13.61 -1.54
N LYS A 511 31.71 12.47 -1.92
CA LYS A 511 31.72 11.28 -1.06
C LYS A 511 33.08 10.62 -1.18
N VAL A 512 33.82 10.56 -0.09
CA VAL A 512 35.17 10.00 -0.01
C VAL A 512 35.12 8.74 0.82
N ILE A 513 35.76 7.67 0.34
CA ILE A 513 35.87 6.39 1.05
C ILE A 513 37.26 6.21 1.60
N GLN A 514 37.38 5.41 2.66
CA GLN A 514 38.71 5.01 3.19
C GLN A 514 39.53 4.28 2.12
N GLY A 515 40.77 4.67 1.94
CA GLY A 515 41.70 4.16 0.92
C GLY A 515 41.83 5.11 -0.27
N ASN A 516 42.14 4.59 -1.45
CA ASN A 516 42.32 5.38 -2.65
C ASN A 516 40.96 5.74 -3.27
N ASN A 517 40.80 7.01 -3.60
CA ASN A 517 39.65 7.56 -4.28
C ASN A 517 40.05 8.02 -5.67
N THR A 518 39.17 7.78 -6.65
CA THR A 518 39.29 8.29 -8.02
C THR A 518 37.92 8.85 -8.39
N ILE A 519 37.83 10.18 -8.49
CA ILE A 519 36.57 10.88 -8.64
C ILE A 519 36.64 11.71 -9.92
N ASP A 520 35.65 11.51 -10.81
CA ASP A 520 35.51 12.32 -12.00
C ASP A 520 34.84 13.68 -11.64
N ILE A 521 35.49 14.76 -12.05
CA ILE A 521 35.02 16.12 -11.86
C ILE A 521 34.52 16.65 -13.21
N ALA A 522 33.35 16.21 -13.57
CA ALA A 522 32.62 16.63 -14.76
C ALA A 522 31.64 17.79 -14.46
N ASN A 523 30.93 18.27 -15.47
CA ASN A 523 29.99 19.37 -15.40
C ASN A 523 30.61 20.63 -14.78
N LEU A 524 31.78 20.99 -15.27
CA LEU A 524 32.46 22.22 -14.90
C LEU A 524 31.66 23.43 -15.40
N PRO A 525 31.67 24.57 -14.68
CA PRO A 525 31.13 25.81 -15.22
C PRO A 525 31.91 26.25 -16.47
N ALA A 526 31.43 27.25 -17.21
CA ALA A 526 32.18 27.83 -18.31
C ALA A 526 33.49 28.45 -17.78
N LEU A 527 34.60 27.76 -18.03
CA LEU A 527 35.94 28.16 -17.62
C LEU A 527 36.74 28.68 -18.81
N THR A 528 37.43 29.77 -18.64
CA THR A 528 38.41 30.28 -19.63
C THR A 528 39.68 29.45 -19.58
N SER A 529 40.42 29.39 -20.70
CA SER A 529 41.77 28.77 -20.72
C SER A 529 42.69 29.44 -19.72
N GLY A 530 43.42 28.67 -18.94
CA GLY A 530 44.27 29.21 -17.90
C GLY A 530 44.57 28.25 -16.76
N VAL A 531 45.18 28.76 -15.70
CA VAL A 531 45.58 28.00 -14.52
C VAL A 531 44.45 28.04 -13.48
N TYR A 532 44.18 26.87 -12.93
CA TYR A 532 43.22 26.63 -11.82
C TYR A 532 43.89 25.83 -10.71
N TYR A 533 43.35 25.93 -9.52
CA TYR A 533 43.74 25.16 -8.34
C TYR A 533 42.54 24.40 -7.77
N ALA A 534 42.63 23.10 -7.73
CA ALA A 534 41.64 22.26 -7.06
C ALA A 534 42.11 21.91 -5.65
N THR A 535 41.24 22.05 -4.68
CA THR A 535 41.45 21.66 -3.28
C THR A 535 40.38 20.66 -2.89
N ILE A 536 40.77 19.52 -2.27
CA ILE A 536 39.82 18.58 -1.64
C ILE A 536 40.18 18.49 -0.17
N GLN A 537 39.26 18.81 0.72
CA GLN A 537 39.52 18.87 2.16
C GLN A 537 38.31 18.47 2.99
N ASN A 538 38.63 17.84 4.13
CA ASN A 538 37.75 17.65 5.29
C ASN A 538 38.62 17.64 6.55
N ASP A 539 38.13 17.16 7.69
CA ASP A 539 38.89 17.07 8.95
C ASP A 539 40.09 16.11 8.89
N ASP A 540 40.18 15.24 7.87
CA ASP A 540 41.18 14.16 7.77
C ASP A 540 42.15 14.35 6.60
N ILE A 541 41.71 14.99 5.52
CA ILE A 541 42.47 15.20 4.30
C ILE A 541 42.51 16.65 3.88
N HIS A 542 43.66 17.08 3.35
CA HIS A 542 43.81 18.39 2.71
C HIS A 542 44.73 18.24 1.51
N TYR A 543 44.15 18.14 0.33
CA TYR A 543 44.87 18.02 -0.93
C TYR A 543 44.70 19.26 -1.77
N HIS A 544 45.74 19.61 -2.54
CA HIS A 544 45.66 20.65 -3.55
C HIS A 544 46.48 20.25 -4.78
N ILE A 545 46.02 20.67 -5.94
CA ILE A 545 46.70 20.44 -7.21
C ILE A 545 46.48 21.61 -8.17
N LYS A 546 47.52 21.89 -8.94
CA LYS A 546 47.49 22.88 -10.03
C LYS A 546 47.00 22.16 -11.31
N LEU A 547 46.04 22.80 -11.97
CA LEU A 547 45.40 22.33 -13.19
C LEU A 547 45.57 23.35 -14.30
N GLN A 548 45.71 22.91 -15.54
CA GLN A 548 45.73 23.74 -16.72
C GLN A 548 44.47 23.49 -17.54
N LYS A 549 43.64 24.51 -17.75
CA LYS A 549 42.49 24.46 -18.66
C LYS A 549 42.97 24.86 -20.06
N GLN A 550 42.67 23.99 -21.05
CA GLN A 550 42.81 24.30 -22.48
C GLN A 550 41.67 25.13 -23.01
#